data_bdb430bb4bffd2014bd39634ebe832f9
#
_entry.id   bdb430bb4bffd2014bd39634ebe832f9
#
_cell.length_a   1.000
_cell.length_b   1.000
_cell.length_c   1.000
_cell.angle_alpha   90.00
_cell.angle_beta   90.00
_cell.angle_gamma   90.00
#
_symmetry.space_group_name_H-M   'P 1'
#
loop_
_entity.id
_entity.type
_entity.pdbx_description
1 polymer ?
#
loop_
_entity_poly.entity_id
_entity_poly.type
_entity_poly.pdbx_seq_one_letter_code
_entity_poly.pdbx_strand_id
1 'polypeptide(L)'
;MAYHQSSRLAAIGFSSLALLSLVLFAGCAERLETETNAQDPIQLAIAIRSWQQGKTEPMVRAMEQLSEATELFFRSPTIESRLVWQSAWISAHDNFLGASILYSPDKFQRIDAWPMEAGFLDSLSDYPGSGIVSDGTLEITTTSLGEQHQITDASEVALGFHVLEYYAFERDIEDFGSDAPNYQKRQQLVQLAAELLLVDITSFSRAQAAESEANQNFYPLLLLKIQRRLRLVFSEYALLGEHIPPNYRSTQNVTTQLNAIAELLDEPVGLNHFLIELNPESTLTFNATLMEAQTLLSSMEQPDEVTSSRLVLLIAFLEQQLGDFVTMLPVEGEI
;
A
#
# COMPACT_ATOMS: atom_id res chain seq x y z
N MET A 1 56.00 54.21 12.42
CA MET A 1 56.98 53.49 13.27
C MET A 1 57.02 52.08 12.69
N ALA A 2 57.94 51.76 11.77
CA ALA A 2 59.37 51.46 11.94
C ALA A 2 59.51 50.16 12.78
N TYR A 3 60.02 49.04 12.30
CA TYR A 3 61.32 48.67 11.78
C TYR A 3 61.22 47.23 11.25
N HIS A 4 61.67 46.87 10.07
CA HIS A 4 63.00 46.43 9.65
C HIS A 4 63.59 45.28 10.51
N GLN A 5 64.09 44.18 9.95
CA GLN A 5 65.13 43.86 8.96
C GLN A 5 65.22 42.35 8.84
N SER A 6 65.25 41.71 7.68
CA SER A 6 66.43 41.37 6.85
C SER A 6 67.45 40.44 7.54
N SER A 7 67.77 39.27 7.01
CA SER A 7 68.78 38.97 6.01
C SER A 7 69.23 37.50 6.02
N ARG A 8 69.41 36.97 4.89
CA ARG A 8 70.52 36.38 4.15
C ARG A 8 70.80 34.87 4.34
N LEU A 9 70.61 34.18 3.23
CA LEU A 9 71.64 33.52 2.41
C LEU A 9 72.56 32.51 3.10
N ALA A 10 72.52 31.27 2.64
CA ALA A 10 73.68 30.56 2.09
C ALA A 10 73.28 29.33 1.32
N ALA A 11 73.59 29.27 0.07
CA ALA A 11 73.64 28.12 -0.78
C ALA A 11 74.89 27.30 -0.49
N ILE A 12 74.82 25.99 -0.49
CA ILE A 12 75.92 25.12 -0.95
C ILE A 12 75.27 23.87 -1.58
N GLY A 13 75.61 23.68 -2.80
CA GLY A 13 75.25 22.49 -3.57
C GLY A 13 76.14 21.31 -3.25
N PHE A 14 75.67 20.15 -3.52
CA PHE A 14 76.50 19.01 -3.92
C PHE A 14 75.67 18.07 -4.84
N SER A 15 76.19 17.93 -6.03
CA SER A 15 75.83 16.90 -6.98
C SER A 15 76.19 15.51 -6.48
N SER A 16 75.36 14.57 -6.63
CA SER A 16 75.79 13.17 -6.81
C SER A 16 74.69 12.33 -7.41
N LEU A 17 74.93 11.96 -8.59
CA LEU A 17 74.61 10.80 -9.37
C LEU A 17 74.26 9.59 -8.49
N ALA A 18 73.11 9.00 -8.64
CA ALA A 18 72.93 7.55 -8.43
C ALA A 18 71.64 7.04 -9.07
N LEU A 19 71.84 6.23 -10.04
CA LEU A 19 71.12 5.01 -10.43
C LEU A 19 69.56 5.00 -10.50
N LEU A 20 69.20 4.96 -11.76
CA LEU A 20 68.04 4.35 -12.36
C LEU A 20 67.81 2.96 -11.77
N SER A 21 66.85 2.76 -10.89
CA SER A 21 66.27 1.48 -10.56
C SER A 21 64.83 1.52 -11.02
N LEU A 22 64.62 1.04 -12.26
CA LEU A 22 63.32 0.78 -12.83
C LEU A 22 62.78 -0.47 -12.16
N VAL A 23 62.04 -0.32 -11.05
CA VAL A 23 61.22 -1.36 -10.46
C VAL A 23 59.92 -1.36 -11.24
N LEU A 24 59.83 -2.28 -12.16
CA LEU A 24 58.56 -2.71 -12.74
C LEU A 24 57.69 -3.29 -11.62
N PHE A 25 56.90 -2.46 -11.01
CA PHE A 25 55.71 -2.93 -10.31
C PHE A 25 54.73 -3.36 -11.39
N ALA A 26 54.79 -4.64 -11.76
CA ALA A 26 53.67 -5.35 -12.28
C ALA A 26 52.65 -5.38 -11.13
N GLY A 27 51.91 -4.30 -10.98
CA GLY A 27 50.71 -4.28 -10.18
C GLY A 27 49.74 -5.28 -10.86
N CYS A 28 49.59 -6.45 -10.29
CA CYS A 28 48.36 -7.17 -10.43
C CYS A 28 47.26 -6.21 -9.99
N ALA A 29 46.59 -5.56 -10.93
CA ALA A 29 45.26 -5.10 -10.70
C ALA A 29 44.47 -6.39 -10.41
N GLU A 30 44.36 -6.76 -9.13
CA GLU A 30 43.25 -7.53 -8.67
C GLU A 30 42.03 -6.74 -9.14
N ARG A 31 41.50 -7.19 -10.28
CA ARG A 31 40.13 -6.90 -10.64
C ARG A 31 39.34 -7.37 -9.40
N LEU A 32 38.96 -6.45 -8.57
CA LEU A 32 37.84 -6.63 -7.67
C LEU A 32 36.69 -7.01 -8.62
N GLU A 33 36.56 -8.32 -8.85
CA GLU A 33 35.29 -8.86 -9.24
C GLU A 33 34.38 -8.46 -8.08
N THR A 34 33.69 -7.34 -8.24
CA THR A 34 32.42 -7.15 -7.56
C THR A 34 31.67 -8.39 -7.99
N GLU A 35 31.66 -9.40 -7.12
CA GLU A 35 30.62 -10.41 -7.15
C GLU A 35 29.33 -9.61 -7.13
N THR A 36 28.77 -9.37 -8.31
CA THR A 36 27.36 -9.06 -8.45
C THR A 36 26.70 -10.28 -7.85
N ASN A 37 26.36 -10.20 -6.58
CA ASN A 37 25.48 -11.15 -5.93
C ASN A 37 24.12 -10.96 -6.60
N ALA A 38 23.98 -11.57 -7.78
CA ALA A 38 22.68 -11.76 -8.39
C ALA A 38 21.81 -12.40 -7.29
N GLN A 39 20.77 -11.69 -6.88
CA GLN A 39 19.94 -12.19 -5.80
C GLN A 39 19.28 -13.46 -6.30
N ASP A 40 19.64 -14.59 -5.71
CA ASP A 40 19.05 -15.89 -6.05
C ASP A 40 17.52 -15.77 -5.96
N PRO A 41 16.79 -16.06 -7.05
CA PRO A 41 15.33 -16.02 -7.08
C PRO A 41 14.67 -16.74 -5.90
N ILE A 42 15.29 -17.82 -5.44
CA ILE A 42 14.82 -18.59 -4.29
C ILE A 42 14.94 -17.77 -3.01
N GLN A 43 16.06 -17.05 -2.82
CA GLN A 43 16.27 -16.22 -1.63
C GLN A 43 15.30 -15.02 -1.60
N LEU A 44 15.11 -14.37 -2.74
CA LEU A 44 14.12 -13.31 -2.86
C LEU A 44 12.69 -13.82 -2.58
N ALA A 45 12.32 -14.98 -3.12
CA ALA A 45 11.03 -15.60 -2.84
C ALA A 45 10.83 -15.91 -1.34
N ILE A 46 11.87 -16.38 -0.67
CA ILE A 46 11.87 -16.64 0.79
C ILE A 46 11.69 -15.31 1.55
N ALA A 47 12.43 -14.27 1.18
CA ALA A 47 12.36 -12.96 1.82
C ALA A 47 10.96 -12.33 1.65
N ILE A 48 10.39 -12.38 0.45
CA ILE A 48 9.02 -11.91 0.18
C ILE A 48 7.99 -12.70 0.98
N ARG A 49 8.12 -14.02 1.05
CA ARG A 49 7.23 -14.85 1.87
C ARG A 49 7.29 -14.47 3.34
N SER A 50 8.49 -14.26 3.88
CA SER A 50 8.67 -13.81 5.26
C SER A 50 8.05 -12.44 5.49
N TRP A 51 8.23 -11.51 4.57
CA TRP A 51 7.59 -10.19 4.60
C TRP A 51 6.06 -10.30 4.57
N GLN A 52 5.50 -11.09 3.66
CA GLN A 52 4.05 -11.33 3.57
C GLN A 52 3.48 -11.93 4.86
N GLN A 53 4.16 -12.90 5.46
CA GLN A 53 3.75 -13.48 6.74
C GLN A 53 3.77 -12.44 7.86
N GLY A 54 4.81 -11.59 7.89
CA GLY A 54 4.92 -10.48 8.84
C GLY A 54 3.80 -9.44 8.71
N LYS A 55 3.20 -9.26 7.53
CA LYS A 55 2.04 -8.38 7.30
C LYS A 55 0.71 -9.07 7.60
N THR A 56 0.60 -10.36 7.33
CA THR A 56 -0.65 -11.11 7.40
C THR A 56 -1.16 -11.27 8.84
N GLU A 57 -0.30 -11.58 9.79
CA GLU A 57 -0.72 -11.79 11.18
C GLU A 57 -1.24 -10.49 11.85
N PRO A 58 -0.58 -9.33 11.73
CA PRO A 58 -1.15 -8.06 12.20
C PRO A 58 -2.48 -7.71 11.56
N MET A 59 -2.64 -7.97 10.25
CA MET A 59 -3.89 -7.74 9.52
C MET A 59 -5.05 -8.55 10.10
N VAL A 60 -4.85 -9.86 10.32
CA VAL A 60 -5.90 -10.72 10.89
C VAL A 60 -6.27 -10.26 12.30
N ARG A 61 -5.28 -9.98 13.16
CA ARG A 61 -5.53 -9.46 14.52
C ARG A 61 -6.28 -8.13 14.51
N ALA A 62 -5.91 -7.21 13.62
CA ALA A 62 -6.60 -5.93 13.52
C ALA A 62 -8.06 -6.10 13.06
N MET A 63 -8.32 -7.08 12.19
CA MET A 63 -9.68 -7.39 11.75
C MET A 63 -10.52 -8.03 12.87
N GLU A 64 -9.95 -8.90 13.68
CA GLU A 64 -10.59 -9.44 14.90
C GLU A 64 -10.97 -8.31 15.87
N GLN A 65 -10.06 -7.35 16.09
CA GLN A 65 -10.31 -6.16 16.90
C GLN A 65 -11.41 -5.26 16.33
N LEU A 66 -11.48 -5.12 15.00
CA LEU A 66 -12.56 -4.38 14.34
C LEU A 66 -13.92 -5.07 14.57
N SER A 67 -13.97 -6.39 14.44
CA SER A 67 -15.20 -7.17 14.71
C SER A 67 -15.66 -6.98 16.15
N GLU A 68 -14.75 -7.12 17.14
CA GLU A 68 -15.04 -6.90 18.56
C GLU A 68 -15.50 -5.46 18.85
N ALA A 69 -14.87 -4.46 18.25
CA ALA A 69 -15.23 -3.06 18.41
C ALA A 69 -16.61 -2.75 17.83
N THR A 70 -16.95 -3.36 16.70
CA THR A 70 -18.29 -3.29 16.09
C THR A 70 -19.36 -3.84 17.02
N GLU A 71 -19.14 -5.01 17.60
CA GLU A 71 -20.06 -5.60 18.58
C GLU A 71 -20.18 -4.74 19.85
N LEU A 72 -19.06 -4.19 20.34
CA LEU A 72 -19.05 -3.33 21.52
C LEU A 72 -19.90 -2.08 21.27
N PHE A 73 -19.75 -1.44 20.11
CA PHE A 73 -20.54 -0.28 19.72
C PHE A 73 -22.04 -0.59 19.75
N PHE A 74 -22.49 -1.69 19.13
CA PHE A 74 -23.92 -2.03 19.10
C PHE A 74 -24.50 -2.48 20.43
N ARG A 75 -23.66 -2.95 21.36
CA ARG A 75 -24.10 -3.21 22.75
C ARG A 75 -24.41 -1.94 23.55
N SER A 76 -23.68 -0.86 23.25
CA SER A 76 -23.83 0.43 23.93
C SER A 76 -23.34 1.55 23.00
N PRO A 77 -24.21 2.06 22.11
CA PRO A 77 -23.86 3.13 21.18
C PRO A 77 -23.59 4.45 21.95
N THR A 78 -22.31 4.76 22.16
CA THR A 78 -21.81 5.98 22.79
C THR A 78 -20.73 6.60 21.93
N ILE A 79 -20.38 7.86 22.20
CA ILE A 79 -19.26 8.53 21.53
C ILE A 79 -17.96 7.75 21.76
N GLU A 80 -17.73 7.25 22.97
CA GLU A 80 -16.53 6.50 23.33
C GLU A 80 -16.43 5.19 22.57
N SER A 81 -17.51 4.39 22.51
CA SER A 81 -17.52 3.13 21.75
C SER A 81 -17.41 3.36 20.26
N ARG A 82 -17.96 4.47 19.74
CA ARG A 82 -17.78 4.87 18.33
C ARG A 82 -16.32 5.21 18.02
N LEU A 83 -15.64 5.96 18.87
CA LEU A 83 -14.21 6.27 18.69
C LEU A 83 -13.34 5.01 18.70
N VAL A 84 -13.66 4.03 19.56
CA VAL A 84 -12.98 2.72 19.55
C VAL A 84 -13.23 1.99 18.24
N TRP A 85 -14.46 1.98 17.75
CA TRP A 85 -14.80 1.34 16.45
C TRP A 85 -14.08 2.01 15.28
N GLN A 86 -14.10 3.35 15.21
CA GLN A 86 -13.37 4.13 14.20
C GLN A 86 -11.87 3.85 14.22
N SER A 87 -11.25 3.80 15.40
CA SER A 87 -9.83 3.49 15.54
C SER A 87 -9.49 2.06 15.09
N ALA A 88 -10.37 1.10 15.44
CA ALA A 88 -10.21 -0.29 15.01
C ALA A 88 -10.37 -0.44 13.48
N TRP A 89 -11.34 0.28 12.88
CA TRP A 89 -11.50 0.30 11.42
C TRP A 89 -10.23 0.82 10.72
N ILE A 90 -9.70 1.96 11.18
CA ILE A 90 -8.48 2.56 10.66
C ILE A 90 -7.31 1.55 10.72
N SER A 91 -7.13 0.91 11.88
CA SER A 91 -6.06 -0.06 12.05
C SER A 91 -6.22 -1.29 11.15
N ALA A 92 -7.43 -1.82 11.02
CA ALA A 92 -7.72 -2.98 10.19
C ALA A 92 -7.51 -2.68 8.70
N HIS A 93 -7.99 -1.54 8.23
CA HIS A 93 -7.85 -1.12 6.84
C HIS A 93 -6.38 -0.82 6.47
N ASP A 94 -5.64 -0.08 7.30
CA ASP A 94 -4.22 0.19 7.08
C ASP A 94 -3.40 -1.11 7.01
N ASN A 95 -3.66 -2.08 7.89
CA ASN A 95 -2.99 -3.38 7.85
C ASN A 95 -3.36 -4.19 6.59
N PHE A 96 -4.62 -4.16 6.16
CA PHE A 96 -5.05 -4.79 4.92
C PHE A 96 -4.36 -4.17 3.69
N LEU A 97 -4.35 -2.85 3.57
CA LEU A 97 -3.70 -2.14 2.46
C LEU A 97 -2.22 -2.50 2.37
N GLY A 98 -1.49 -2.51 3.49
CA GLY A 98 -0.09 -2.91 3.52
C GLY A 98 0.14 -4.37 3.14
N ALA A 99 -0.71 -5.29 3.59
CA ALA A 99 -0.60 -6.72 3.30
C ALA A 99 -1.00 -7.08 1.85
N SER A 100 -1.84 -6.25 1.22
CA SER A 100 -2.46 -6.56 -0.08
C SER A 100 -1.63 -6.18 -1.31
N ILE A 101 -0.44 -5.57 -1.15
CA ILE A 101 0.40 -5.04 -2.25
C ILE A 101 0.73 -6.10 -3.31
N LEU A 102 0.99 -7.33 -2.90
CA LEU A 102 1.35 -8.44 -3.79
C LEU A 102 0.15 -9.30 -4.17
N TYR A 103 -1.04 -8.80 -3.93
CA TYR A 103 -2.25 -9.58 -4.12
C TYR A 103 -2.97 -9.22 -5.42
N SER A 104 -3.61 -10.22 -6.05
CA SER A 104 -4.45 -9.95 -7.22
C SER A 104 -5.82 -9.45 -6.77
N PRO A 105 -6.23 -8.23 -7.17
CA PRO A 105 -7.50 -7.64 -6.74
C PRO A 105 -8.73 -8.46 -7.15
N ASP A 106 -8.62 -9.24 -8.24
CA ASP A 106 -9.76 -9.97 -8.82
C ASP A 106 -10.37 -11.03 -7.90
N LYS A 107 -9.62 -11.51 -6.90
CA LYS A 107 -10.07 -12.60 -6.02
C LYS A 107 -10.84 -12.13 -4.77
N PHE A 108 -10.65 -10.86 -4.36
CA PHE A 108 -11.22 -10.33 -3.11
C PHE A 108 -11.76 -8.91 -3.28
N GLN A 109 -12.40 -8.63 -4.42
CA GLN A 109 -12.98 -7.34 -4.76
C GLN A 109 -13.93 -6.82 -3.66
N ARG A 110 -14.65 -7.72 -2.99
CA ARG A 110 -15.61 -7.33 -1.96
C ARG A 110 -14.98 -6.90 -0.62
N ILE A 111 -13.68 -7.14 -0.39
CA ILE A 111 -13.01 -6.68 0.84
C ILE A 111 -12.90 -5.16 0.85
N ASP A 112 -12.49 -4.57 -0.29
CA ASP A 112 -12.17 -3.16 -0.43
C ASP A 112 -12.82 -2.59 -1.70
N ALA A 113 -14.12 -2.86 -1.84
CA ALA A 113 -14.91 -2.44 -3.01
C ALA A 113 -15.17 -0.94 -2.97
N TRP A 114 -14.78 -0.23 -4.05
CA TRP A 114 -14.92 1.20 -4.23
C TRP A 114 -15.19 1.54 -5.70
N PRO A 115 -15.94 2.60 -6.06
CA PRO A 115 -16.67 3.50 -5.16
C PRO A 115 -17.91 2.87 -4.53
N MET A 116 -18.40 3.44 -3.41
CA MET A 116 -19.60 2.98 -2.72
C MET A 116 -20.67 4.06 -2.74
N GLU A 117 -21.90 3.68 -3.13
CA GLU A 117 -23.06 4.54 -3.06
C GLU A 117 -23.81 4.36 -1.73
N ALA A 118 -23.72 5.35 -0.84
CA ALA A 118 -24.33 5.30 0.50
C ALA A 118 -25.85 5.08 0.45
N GLY A 119 -26.54 5.65 -0.54
CA GLY A 119 -27.98 5.49 -0.76
C GLY A 119 -28.44 4.08 -1.11
N PHE A 120 -27.51 3.21 -1.53
CA PHE A 120 -27.74 1.79 -1.74
C PHE A 120 -27.86 1.02 -0.40
N LEU A 121 -27.11 1.45 0.61
CA LEU A 121 -27.13 0.81 1.93
C LEU A 121 -28.28 1.29 2.80
N ASP A 122 -28.45 2.60 2.92
CA ASP A 122 -29.34 3.21 3.90
C ASP A 122 -30.00 4.46 3.32
N SER A 123 -31.07 4.92 3.97
CA SER A 123 -31.80 6.10 3.59
C SER A 123 -30.91 7.37 3.65
N LEU A 124 -31.00 8.19 2.62
CA LEU A 124 -30.42 9.53 2.62
C LEU A 124 -31.48 10.55 3.04
N SER A 125 -31.06 11.73 3.52
CA SER A 125 -31.97 12.82 3.91
C SER A 125 -32.91 13.21 2.76
N ASP A 126 -32.40 13.25 1.52
CA ASP A 126 -33.15 13.61 0.32
C ASP A 126 -33.94 12.44 -0.29
N TYR A 127 -33.63 11.20 0.12
CA TYR A 127 -34.29 9.97 -0.32
C TYR A 127 -34.64 9.07 0.86
N PRO A 128 -35.58 9.48 1.73
CA PRO A 128 -36.01 8.69 2.87
C PRO A 128 -36.72 7.42 2.36
N GLY A 129 -36.24 6.26 2.76
CA GLY A 129 -36.75 4.98 2.32
C GLY A 129 -35.94 4.30 1.22
N SER A 130 -34.82 4.88 0.79
CA SER A 130 -33.83 4.21 -0.06
C SER A 130 -32.99 3.19 0.72
N GLY A 131 -32.29 2.34 0.01
CA GLY A 131 -31.29 1.42 0.52
C GLY A 131 -31.84 0.11 1.11
N ILE A 132 -30.92 -0.84 1.24
CA ILE A 132 -31.16 -2.21 1.76
C ILE A 132 -31.87 -2.18 3.12
N VAL A 133 -31.46 -1.26 4.00
CA VAL A 133 -31.99 -1.14 5.36
C VAL A 133 -33.49 -0.78 5.35
N SER A 134 -33.94 -0.01 4.36
CA SER A 134 -35.31 0.46 4.23
C SER A 134 -36.23 -0.49 3.45
N ASP A 135 -35.67 -1.45 2.73
CA ASP A 135 -36.45 -2.42 1.95
C ASP A 135 -37.22 -3.37 2.88
N GLY A 136 -38.56 -3.24 2.92
CA GLY A 136 -39.44 -4.09 3.73
C GLY A 136 -39.53 -5.53 3.27
N THR A 137 -39.10 -5.85 2.04
CA THR A 137 -39.20 -7.17 1.42
C THR A 137 -37.88 -7.94 1.54
N LEU A 138 -36.78 -7.30 1.76
CA LEU A 138 -35.46 -7.91 1.88
C LEU A 138 -35.19 -8.31 3.35
N GLU A 139 -34.95 -9.59 3.56
CA GLU A 139 -34.38 -10.10 4.80
C GLU A 139 -32.86 -9.96 4.76
N ILE A 140 -32.26 -9.29 5.74
CA ILE A 140 -30.82 -9.08 5.82
C ILE A 140 -30.15 -10.33 6.38
N THR A 141 -29.48 -11.07 5.51
CA THR A 141 -28.73 -12.30 5.82
C THR A 141 -27.36 -12.25 5.14
N THR A 142 -26.45 -13.13 5.52
CA THR A 142 -25.14 -13.27 4.84
C THR A 142 -25.31 -13.57 3.36
N THR A 143 -26.31 -14.39 3.00
CA THR A 143 -26.63 -14.75 1.61
C THR A 143 -27.16 -13.54 0.84
N SER A 144 -28.18 -12.86 1.38
CA SER A 144 -28.79 -11.71 0.68
C SER A 144 -27.81 -10.55 0.54
N LEU A 145 -26.94 -10.27 1.53
CA LEU A 145 -25.90 -9.26 1.39
C LEU A 145 -24.89 -9.62 0.29
N GLY A 146 -24.52 -10.91 0.18
CA GLY A 146 -23.66 -11.38 -0.91
C GLY A 146 -24.33 -11.25 -2.28
N GLU A 147 -25.63 -11.51 -2.38
CA GLU A 147 -26.41 -11.37 -3.62
C GLU A 147 -26.67 -9.91 -4.02
N GLN A 148 -26.76 -9.01 -3.04
CA GLN A 148 -26.96 -7.58 -3.28
C GLN A 148 -25.66 -6.85 -3.64
N HIS A 149 -24.51 -7.40 -3.24
CA HIS A 149 -23.21 -6.75 -3.48
C HIS A 149 -22.89 -6.66 -4.98
N GLN A 150 -22.84 -5.43 -5.51
CA GLN A 150 -22.55 -5.12 -6.91
C GLN A 150 -23.47 -5.83 -7.91
N ILE A 151 -24.77 -5.92 -7.57
CA ILE A 151 -25.74 -6.70 -8.35
C ILE A 151 -26.03 -6.07 -9.74
N THR A 152 -26.14 -4.76 -9.82
CA THR A 152 -26.43 -4.05 -11.08
C THR A 152 -25.34 -3.03 -11.44
N ASP A 153 -24.69 -2.46 -10.44
CA ASP A 153 -23.60 -1.47 -10.59
C ASP A 153 -22.46 -1.75 -9.62
N ALA A 154 -21.24 -1.40 -10.03
CA ALA A 154 -20.06 -1.60 -9.22
C ALA A 154 -20.06 -0.78 -7.91
N SER A 155 -20.82 0.33 -7.85
CA SER A 155 -20.98 1.17 -6.65
C SER A 155 -22.01 0.66 -5.65
N GLU A 156 -22.80 -0.35 -6.01
CA GLU A 156 -23.76 -1.02 -5.12
C GLU A 156 -23.07 -1.94 -4.13
N VAL A 157 -22.26 -1.35 -3.26
CA VAL A 157 -21.39 -2.08 -2.31
C VAL A 157 -22.14 -2.39 -1.04
N ALA A 158 -22.41 -3.69 -0.78
CA ALA A 158 -23.07 -4.17 0.44
C ALA A 158 -22.11 -4.82 1.45
N LEU A 159 -20.83 -5.05 1.08
CA LEU A 159 -19.83 -5.77 1.86
C LEU A 159 -18.47 -5.04 1.81
N GLY A 160 -17.62 -5.29 2.78
CA GLY A 160 -16.26 -4.80 2.81
C GLY A 160 -16.01 -3.62 3.75
N PHE A 161 -14.79 -3.10 3.69
CA PHE A 161 -14.34 -2.03 4.59
C PHE A 161 -15.19 -0.77 4.47
N HIS A 162 -15.56 -0.35 3.26
CA HIS A 162 -16.26 0.92 3.03
C HIS A 162 -17.71 0.92 3.55
N VAL A 163 -18.35 -0.25 3.64
CA VAL A 163 -19.64 -0.38 4.34
C VAL A 163 -19.49 -0.04 5.82
N LEU A 164 -18.47 -0.59 6.48
CA LEU A 164 -18.21 -0.29 7.91
C LEU A 164 -17.75 1.15 8.11
N GLU A 165 -16.96 1.70 7.16
CA GLU A 165 -16.55 3.10 7.16
C GLU A 165 -17.75 4.04 7.17
N TYR A 166 -18.67 3.86 6.22
CA TYR A 166 -19.89 4.68 6.11
C TYR A 166 -20.64 4.75 7.45
N TYR A 167 -20.89 3.59 8.05
CA TYR A 167 -21.63 3.55 9.33
C TYR A 167 -20.82 4.10 10.52
N ALA A 168 -19.51 3.89 10.55
CA ALA A 168 -18.68 4.36 11.65
C ALA A 168 -18.43 5.88 11.61
N PHE A 169 -18.31 6.48 10.40
CA PHE A 169 -17.85 7.86 10.26
C PHE A 169 -18.92 8.83 9.77
N GLU A 170 -19.85 8.38 8.92
CA GLU A 170 -20.79 9.29 8.24
C GLU A 170 -22.19 9.29 8.87
N ARG A 171 -22.62 8.17 9.53
CA ARG A 171 -23.93 8.12 10.18
C ARG A 171 -23.89 8.73 11.57
N ASP A 172 -24.99 9.38 11.95
CA ASP A 172 -25.14 9.92 13.30
C ASP A 172 -25.32 8.80 14.32
N ILE A 173 -24.86 9.01 15.55
CA ILE A 173 -24.94 8.01 16.62
C ILE A 173 -26.40 7.72 17.00
N GLU A 174 -27.25 8.71 16.84
CA GLU A 174 -28.70 8.64 17.09
C GLU A 174 -29.38 7.63 16.17
N ASP A 175 -28.84 7.39 14.97
CA ASP A 175 -29.37 6.41 14.00
C ASP A 175 -29.26 4.97 14.50
N PHE A 176 -28.45 4.73 15.50
CA PHE A 176 -28.25 3.43 16.13
C PHE A 176 -29.05 3.24 17.42
N GLY A 177 -29.81 4.25 17.85
CA GLY A 177 -30.69 4.20 18.99
C GLY A 177 -31.98 3.42 18.69
N SER A 178 -32.61 2.86 19.74
CA SER A 178 -33.86 2.06 19.60
C SER A 178 -35.03 2.82 18.99
N ASP A 179 -35.00 4.15 19.05
CA ASP A 179 -36.04 5.03 18.53
C ASP A 179 -35.83 5.42 17.07
N ALA A 180 -34.66 5.12 16.50
CA ALA A 180 -34.34 5.43 15.11
C ALA A 180 -35.08 4.47 14.15
N PRO A 181 -35.59 4.98 13.00
CA PRO A 181 -36.18 4.12 11.97
C PRO A 181 -35.18 3.05 11.51
N ASN A 182 -35.65 1.83 11.37
CA ASN A 182 -34.88 0.70 10.84
C ASN A 182 -33.61 0.35 11.63
N TYR A 183 -33.44 0.80 12.89
CA TYR A 183 -32.23 0.59 13.66
C TYR A 183 -31.80 -0.89 13.74
N GLN A 184 -32.77 -1.82 13.88
CA GLN A 184 -32.50 -3.26 13.97
C GLN A 184 -31.90 -3.81 12.67
N LYS A 185 -32.46 -3.39 11.53
CA LYS A 185 -31.93 -3.81 10.22
C LYS A 185 -30.54 -3.22 9.96
N ARG A 186 -30.34 -1.96 10.35
CA ARG A 186 -29.03 -1.30 10.25
C ARG A 186 -27.99 -2.02 11.11
N GLN A 187 -28.32 -2.32 12.37
CA GLN A 187 -27.46 -3.10 13.26
C GLN A 187 -27.12 -4.48 12.64
N GLN A 188 -28.14 -5.20 12.14
CA GLN A 188 -27.98 -6.52 11.53
C GLN A 188 -27.07 -6.45 10.30
N LEU A 189 -27.28 -5.47 9.40
CA LEU A 189 -26.43 -5.28 8.21
C LEU A 189 -24.97 -5.07 8.60
N VAL A 190 -24.69 -4.14 9.50
CA VAL A 190 -23.32 -3.81 9.89
C VAL A 190 -22.62 -4.98 10.60
N GLN A 191 -23.32 -5.68 11.49
CA GLN A 191 -22.76 -6.87 12.15
C GLN A 191 -22.44 -7.98 11.17
N LEU A 192 -23.35 -8.29 10.25
CA LEU A 192 -23.11 -9.32 9.22
C LEU A 192 -22.01 -8.89 8.23
N ALA A 193 -21.94 -7.60 7.88
CA ALA A 193 -20.85 -7.10 7.03
C ALA A 193 -19.49 -7.25 7.73
N ALA A 194 -19.38 -6.98 9.03
CA ALA A 194 -18.17 -7.19 9.81
C ALA A 194 -17.77 -8.66 9.92
N GLU A 195 -18.75 -9.56 10.15
CA GLU A 195 -18.51 -11.00 10.19
C GLU A 195 -18.00 -11.53 8.84
N LEU A 196 -18.65 -11.13 7.74
CA LEU A 196 -18.25 -11.52 6.40
C LEU A 196 -16.88 -10.98 6.02
N LEU A 197 -16.57 -9.75 6.40
CA LEU A 197 -15.25 -9.16 6.19
C LEU A 197 -14.15 -9.94 6.93
N LEU A 198 -14.39 -10.36 8.17
CA LEU A 198 -13.46 -11.21 8.92
C LEU A 198 -13.24 -12.56 8.23
N VAL A 199 -14.31 -13.19 7.70
CA VAL A 199 -14.23 -14.44 6.93
C VAL A 199 -13.39 -14.23 5.67
N ASP A 200 -13.60 -13.11 4.96
CA ASP A 200 -12.90 -12.79 3.73
C ASP A 200 -11.40 -12.49 3.98
N ILE A 201 -11.07 -11.75 5.01
CA ILE A 201 -9.69 -11.49 5.44
C ILE A 201 -8.98 -12.78 5.84
N THR A 202 -9.67 -13.68 6.55
CA THR A 202 -9.12 -14.99 6.92
C THR A 202 -8.87 -15.86 5.68
N SER A 203 -9.78 -15.82 4.71
CA SER A 203 -9.64 -16.55 3.45
C SER A 203 -8.52 -15.98 2.59
N PHE A 204 -8.40 -14.65 2.54
CA PHE A 204 -7.31 -13.91 1.92
C PHE A 204 -5.95 -14.32 2.51
N SER A 205 -5.83 -14.31 3.83
CA SER A 205 -4.62 -14.72 4.55
C SER A 205 -4.15 -16.14 4.17
N ARG A 206 -5.09 -17.10 4.08
CA ARG A 206 -4.80 -18.47 3.67
C ARG A 206 -4.37 -18.57 2.20
N ALA A 207 -5.03 -17.82 1.32
CA ALA A 207 -4.69 -17.79 -0.11
C ALA A 207 -3.29 -17.20 -0.34
N GLN A 208 -2.92 -16.14 0.39
CA GLN A 208 -1.56 -15.57 0.35
C GLN A 208 -0.50 -16.62 0.71
N ALA A 209 -0.72 -17.38 1.76
CA ALA A 209 0.22 -18.42 2.19
C ALA A 209 0.43 -19.51 1.12
N ALA A 210 -0.60 -19.80 0.31
CA ALA A 210 -0.55 -20.82 -0.74
C ALA A 210 0.11 -20.37 -2.04
N GLU A 211 0.08 -19.05 -2.37
CA GLU A 211 0.60 -18.52 -3.66
C GLU A 211 2.13 -18.32 -3.70
N SER A 212 2.83 -18.46 -2.60
CA SER A 212 4.25 -18.06 -2.46
C SER A 212 5.23 -19.16 -2.90
N GLU A 213 5.01 -19.78 -4.07
CA GLU A 213 5.99 -20.71 -4.66
C GLU A 213 6.81 -20.00 -5.73
N ALA A 214 8.16 -20.08 -5.61
CA ALA A 214 9.07 -19.61 -6.66
C ALA A 214 8.92 -20.50 -7.90
N ASN A 215 8.58 -19.90 -9.02
CA ASN A 215 8.54 -20.54 -10.33
C ASN A 215 9.28 -19.68 -11.36
N GLN A 216 9.40 -20.15 -12.59
CA GLN A 216 10.11 -19.43 -13.66
C GLN A 216 9.51 -18.02 -13.94
N ASN A 217 8.22 -17.84 -13.66
CA ASN A 217 7.51 -16.56 -13.84
C ASN A 217 7.46 -15.71 -12.58
N PHE A 218 8.30 -16.00 -11.58
CA PHE A 218 8.24 -15.32 -10.29
C PHE A 218 8.41 -13.80 -10.40
N TYR A 219 9.46 -13.32 -11.07
CA TYR A 219 9.73 -11.89 -11.21
C TYR A 219 8.69 -11.13 -12.04
N PRO A 220 8.30 -11.62 -13.25
CA PRO A 220 7.23 -10.99 -14.00
C PRO A 220 5.93 -10.87 -13.21
N LEU A 221 5.53 -11.94 -12.51
CA LEU A 221 4.31 -11.93 -11.69
C LEU A 221 4.41 -10.97 -10.51
N LEU A 222 5.57 -10.90 -9.85
CA LEU A 222 5.82 -9.99 -8.74
C LEU A 222 5.67 -8.52 -9.18
N LEU A 223 6.39 -8.12 -10.23
CA LEU A 223 6.34 -6.75 -10.74
C LEU A 223 4.96 -6.38 -11.27
N LEU A 224 4.28 -7.30 -11.95
CA LEU A 224 2.90 -7.10 -12.41
C LEU A 224 1.91 -6.92 -11.25
N LYS A 225 2.07 -7.63 -10.13
CA LYS A 225 1.23 -7.45 -8.94
C LYS A 225 1.41 -6.05 -8.36
N ILE A 226 2.66 -5.59 -8.18
CA ILE A 226 2.96 -4.23 -7.70
C ILE A 226 2.41 -3.17 -8.68
N GLN A 227 2.61 -3.36 -9.99
CA GLN A 227 2.11 -2.46 -11.03
C GLN A 227 0.58 -2.36 -10.98
N ARG A 228 -0.12 -3.49 -10.89
CA ARG A 228 -1.59 -3.51 -10.77
C ARG A 228 -2.07 -2.78 -9.52
N ARG A 229 -1.35 -2.95 -8.40
CA ARG A 229 -1.69 -2.23 -7.17
C ARG A 229 -1.52 -0.72 -7.33
N LEU A 230 -0.43 -0.25 -7.92
CA LEU A 230 -0.24 1.18 -8.22
C LEU A 230 -1.33 1.74 -9.14
N ARG A 231 -1.79 0.96 -10.12
CA ARG A 231 -2.91 1.35 -10.99
C ARG A 231 -4.21 1.52 -10.21
N LEU A 232 -4.49 0.65 -9.23
CA LEU A 232 -5.65 0.81 -8.36
C LEU A 232 -5.51 2.05 -7.49
N VAL A 233 -4.37 2.24 -6.83
CA VAL A 233 -4.06 3.45 -6.04
C VAL A 233 -4.26 4.71 -6.88
N PHE A 234 -3.78 4.70 -8.12
CA PHE A 234 -3.97 5.81 -9.06
C PHE A 234 -5.45 6.07 -9.33
N SER A 235 -6.22 5.03 -9.68
CA SER A 235 -7.63 5.18 -10.02
C SER A 235 -8.47 5.61 -8.82
N GLU A 236 -8.24 5.04 -7.66
CA GLU A 236 -8.91 5.42 -6.41
C GLU A 236 -8.62 6.88 -6.07
N TYR A 237 -7.34 7.28 -6.09
CA TYR A 237 -6.96 8.65 -5.74
C TYR A 237 -7.41 9.69 -6.79
N ALA A 238 -7.38 9.36 -8.08
CA ALA A 238 -7.83 10.25 -9.16
C ALA A 238 -9.35 10.50 -9.12
N LEU A 239 -10.15 9.47 -8.75
CA LEU A 239 -11.60 9.60 -8.59
C LEU A 239 -12.00 10.45 -7.38
N LEU A 240 -11.15 10.54 -6.35
CA LEU A 240 -11.41 11.34 -5.15
C LEU A 240 -11.37 12.85 -5.38
N GLY A 241 -10.82 13.34 -6.50
CA GLY A 241 -10.76 14.77 -6.83
C GLY A 241 -12.13 15.46 -6.99
N GLU A 242 -13.21 14.70 -7.18
CA GLU A 242 -14.56 15.22 -7.40
C GLU A 242 -15.52 15.01 -6.22
N HIS A 243 -15.33 13.96 -5.38
CA HIS A 243 -16.28 13.57 -4.32
C HIS A 243 -15.61 12.92 -3.12
N ILE A 244 -14.73 13.62 -2.42
CA ILE A 244 -14.11 13.05 -1.17
C ILE A 244 -15.09 13.24 -0.02
N PRO A 245 -15.61 12.16 0.62
CA PRO A 245 -16.29 12.27 1.89
C PRO A 245 -15.36 12.89 2.94
N PRO A 246 -15.86 13.73 3.86
CA PRO A 246 -15.03 14.45 4.83
C PRO A 246 -14.09 13.58 5.69
N ASN A 247 -14.41 12.30 5.81
CA ASN A 247 -13.69 11.33 6.65
C ASN A 247 -12.81 10.36 5.85
N TYR A 248 -12.73 10.49 4.53
CA TYR A 248 -11.93 9.58 3.72
C TYR A 248 -10.44 9.82 3.90
N ARG A 249 -9.70 8.78 4.26
CA ARG A 249 -8.26 8.83 4.55
C ARG A 249 -7.39 8.54 3.33
N SER A 250 -7.77 9.10 2.18
CA SER A 250 -7.11 8.83 0.90
C SER A 250 -5.57 9.00 0.95
N THR A 251 -5.11 10.10 1.54
CA THR A 251 -3.67 10.38 1.67
C THR A 251 -2.97 9.30 2.51
N GLN A 252 -3.60 8.87 3.63
CA GLN A 252 -3.04 7.82 4.48
C GLN A 252 -3.05 6.46 3.78
N ASN A 253 -4.12 6.14 3.05
CA ASN A 253 -4.23 4.90 2.29
C ASN A 253 -3.11 4.79 1.24
N VAL A 254 -2.86 5.88 0.48
CA VAL A 254 -1.75 5.94 -0.48
C VAL A 254 -0.40 5.81 0.24
N THR A 255 -0.22 6.52 1.37
CA THR A 255 1.01 6.46 2.16
C THR A 255 1.31 5.03 2.60
N THR A 256 0.32 4.32 3.15
CA THR A 256 0.45 2.93 3.60
C THR A 256 0.91 2.01 2.46
N GLN A 257 0.32 2.17 1.29
CA GLN A 257 0.64 1.33 0.13
C GLN A 257 2.02 1.64 -0.45
N LEU A 258 2.40 2.91 -0.59
CA LEU A 258 3.74 3.28 -1.07
C LEU A 258 4.85 2.88 -0.08
N ASN A 259 4.58 2.96 1.23
CA ASN A 259 5.51 2.46 2.24
C ASN A 259 5.68 0.93 2.15
N ALA A 260 4.61 0.18 1.93
CA ALA A 260 4.71 -1.26 1.74
C ALA A 260 5.49 -1.65 0.46
N ILE A 261 5.40 -0.85 -0.60
CA ILE A 261 6.24 -1.01 -1.80
C ILE A 261 7.72 -0.70 -1.47
N ALA A 262 8.01 0.38 -0.74
CA ALA A 262 9.37 0.71 -0.31
C ALA A 262 9.99 -0.42 0.53
N GLU A 263 9.23 -1.00 1.46
CA GLU A 263 9.69 -2.16 2.25
C GLU A 263 10.07 -3.38 1.40
N LEU A 264 9.39 -3.58 0.26
CA LEU A 264 9.76 -4.66 -0.68
C LEU A 264 11.06 -4.35 -1.42
N LEU A 265 11.35 -3.08 -1.69
CA LEU A 265 12.56 -2.64 -2.37
C LEU A 265 13.79 -2.74 -1.47
N ASP A 266 13.64 -2.41 -0.19
CA ASP A 266 14.71 -2.32 0.78
C ASP A 266 15.01 -3.67 1.47
N GLU A 267 16.14 -3.71 2.17
CA GLU A 267 16.46 -4.84 3.05
C GLU A 267 15.44 -4.99 4.21
N PRO A 268 15.06 -6.18 4.63
CA PRO A 268 15.68 -7.47 4.27
C PRO A 268 15.10 -8.16 3.01
N VAL A 269 14.13 -7.58 2.30
CA VAL A 269 13.56 -8.19 1.09
C VAL A 269 14.51 -7.99 -0.09
N GLY A 270 14.93 -6.74 -0.35
CA GLY A 270 16.01 -6.42 -1.27
C GLY A 270 15.64 -6.50 -2.75
N LEU A 271 14.36 -6.28 -3.14
CA LEU A 271 13.96 -6.29 -4.55
C LEU A 271 14.77 -5.28 -5.40
N ASN A 272 15.30 -4.21 -4.80
CA ASN A 272 16.18 -3.26 -5.46
C ASN A 272 17.42 -3.90 -6.09
N HIS A 273 18.00 -4.93 -5.49
CA HIS A 273 19.16 -5.61 -6.07
C HIS A 273 18.82 -6.21 -7.43
N PHE A 274 17.68 -6.87 -7.54
CA PHE A 274 17.20 -7.41 -8.79
C PHE A 274 16.89 -6.31 -9.83
N LEU A 275 16.24 -5.21 -9.45
CA LEU A 275 15.94 -4.11 -10.36
C LEU A 275 17.21 -3.41 -10.86
N ILE A 276 18.25 -3.27 -10.02
CA ILE A 276 19.56 -2.71 -10.40
C ILE A 276 20.25 -3.60 -11.45
N GLU A 277 20.14 -4.91 -11.31
CA GLU A 277 20.70 -5.83 -12.31
C GLU A 277 20.00 -5.74 -13.67
N LEU A 278 18.67 -5.50 -13.65
CA LEU A 278 17.91 -5.28 -14.88
C LEU A 278 18.29 -3.95 -15.55
N ASN A 279 18.23 -2.86 -14.82
CA ASN A 279 18.55 -1.52 -15.30
C ASN A 279 18.85 -0.56 -14.15
N PRO A 280 20.13 -0.24 -13.87
CA PRO A 280 20.52 0.65 -12.77
C PRO A 280 19.92 2.06 -12.86
N GLU A 281 19.86 2.64 -14.07
CA GLU A 281 19.37 4.01 -14.29
C GLU A 281 17.86 4.09 -14.04
N SER A 282 17.10 3.14 -14.58
CA SER A 282 15.66 3.06 -14.34
C SER A 282 15.36 2.81 -12.87
N THR A 283 16.14 2.00 -12.18
CA THR A 283 15.97 1.74 -10.74
C THR A 283 16.22 2.99 -9.90
N LEU A 284 17.26 3.76 -10.21
CA LEU A 284 17.51 5.04 -9.53
C LEU A 284 16.35 6.02 -9.73
N THR A 285 15.82 6.09 -10.95
CA THR A 285 14.67 6.95 -11.27
C THR A 285 13.40 6.49 -10.53
N PHE A 286 13.14 5.20 -10.49
CA PHE A 286 12.01 4.62 -9.76
C PHE A 286 12.07 4.96 -8.26
N ASN A 287 13.22 4.72 -7.64
CA ASN A 287 13.43 5.00 -6.21
C ASN A 287 13.31 6.50 -5.91
N ALA A 288 13.85 7.37 -6.77
CA ALA A 288 13.73 8.81 -6.61
C ALA A 288 12.26 9.27 -6.71
N THR A 289 11.50 8.72 -7.65
CA THR A 289 10.07 9.02 -7.82
C THR A 289 9.24 8.54 -6.62
N LEU A 290 9.53 7.34 -6.11
CA LEU A 290 8.85 6.81 -4.92
C LEU A 290 9.13 7.68 -3.69
N MET A 291 10.39 8.07 -3.48
CA MET A 291 10.78 8.96 -2.37
C MET A 291 10.13 10.34 -2.52
N GLU A 292 10.02 10.88 -3.74
CA GLU A 292 9.33 12.15 -3.99
C GLU A 292 7.84 12.05 -3.64
N ALA A 293 7.16 10.96 -4.04
CA ALA A 293 5.76 10.72 -3.70
C ALA A 293 5.54 10.61 -2.19
N GLN A 294 6.40 9.86 -1.49
CA GLN A 294 6.36 9.73 -0.03
C GLN A 294 6.64 11.07 0.69
N THR A 295 7.59 11.86 0.18
CA THR A 295 7.90 13.19 0.72
C THR A 295 6.72 14.14 0.54
N LEU A 296 6.09 14.13 -0.64
CA LEU A 296 4.91 14.92 -0.92
C LEU A 296 3.77 14.57 0.04
N LEU A 297 3.46 13.27 0.19
CA LEU A 297 2.45 12.77 1.13
C LEU A 297 2.72 13.19 2.58
N SER A 298 3.97 13.09 3.04
CA SER A 298 4.35 13.46 4.41
C SER A 298 4.21 14.96 4.70
N SER A 299 4.23 15.80 3.66
CA SER A 299 4.05 17.26 3.76
C SER A 299 2.60 17.72 3.61
N MET A 300 1.68 16.82 3.23
CA MET A 300 0.26 17.13 3.00
C MET A 300 -0.51 17.08 4.31
N GLU A 301 -0.79 18.22 4.93
CA GLU A 301 -1.75 18.30 6.05
C GLU A 301 -3.20 18.15 5.56
N GLN A 302 -3.51 18.78 4.43
CA GLN A 302 -4.77 18.60 3.69
C GLN A 302 -4.47 18.58 2.19
N PRO A 303 -5.10 17.66 1.44
CA PRO A 303 -4.91 17.60 -0.01
C PRO A 303 -5.43 18.88 -0.67
N ASP A 304 -4.60 19.60 -1.40
CA ASP A 304 -5.01 20.64 -2.36
C ASP A 304 -4.93 20.09 -3.80
N GLU A 305 -5.58 20.77 -4.73
CA GLU A 305 -5.67 20.34 -6.12
C GLU A 305 -4.30 20.18 -6.79
N VAL A 306 -3.34 21.06 -6.49
CA VAL A 306 -2.02 21.05 -7.11
C VAL A 306 -1.19 19.88 -6.61
N THR A 307 -1.11 19.69 -5.29
CA THR A 307 -0.41 18.59 -4.65
C THR A 307 -1.03 17.25 -4.99
N SER A 308 -2.36 17.17 -5.04
CA SER A 308 -3.07 15.96 -5.45
C SER A 308 -2.79 15.59 -6.90
N SER A 309 -2.83 16.55 -7.83
CA SER A 309 -2.50 16.32 -9.24
C SER A 309 -1.04 15.87 -9.41
N ARG A 310 -0.10 16.44 -8.64
CA ARG A 310 1.30 16.02 -8.67
C ARG A 310 1.46 14.58 -8.18
N LEU A 311 0.80 14.21 -7.08
CA LEU A 311 0.83 12.85 -6.55
C LEU A 311 0.29 11.83 -7.55
N VAL A 312 -0.83 12.13 -8.21
CA VAL A 312 -1.40 11.31 -9.29
C VAL A 312 -0.38 11.06 -10.40
N LEU A 313 0.33 12.11 -10.85
CA LEU A 313 1.36 11.97 -11.89
C LEU A 313 2.56 11.12 -11.42
N LEU A 314 3.00 11.25 -10.17
CA LEU A 314 4.07 10.44 -9.62
C LEU A 314 3.69 8.96 -9.54
N ILE A 315 2.47 8.65 -9.08
CA ILE A 315 1.96 7.27 -9.01
C ILE A 315 1.84 6.67 -10.42
N ALA A 316 1.31 7.41 -11.39
CA ALA A 316 1.21 6.97 -12.78
C ALA A 316 2.60 6.70 -13.39
N PHE A 317 3.59 7.51 -13.06
CA PHE A 317 4.96 7.32 -13.53
C PHE A 317 5.62 6.09 -12.87
N LEU A 318 5.40 5.84 -11.59
CA LEU A 318 5.84 4.61 -10.92
C LEU A 318 5.20 3.36 -11.57
N GLU A 319 3.92 3.41 -11.88
CA GLU A 319 3.22 2.31 -12.57
C GLU A 319 3.81 2.03 -13.94
N GLN A 320 4.08 3.09 -14.72
CA GLN A 320 4.71 2.98 -16.03
C GLN A 320 6.11 2.36 -15.93
N GLN A 321 6.95 2.84 -15.01
CA GLN A 321 8.31 2.33 -14.83
C GLN A 321 8.34 0.84 -14.46
N LEU A 322 7.40 0.36 -13.64
CA LEU A 322 7.26 -1.07 -13.36
C LEU A 322 6.89 -1.87 -14.62
N GLY A 323 6.02 -1.32 -15.48
CA GLY A 323 5.72 -1.90 -16.77
C GLY A 323 6.96 -2.00 -17.66
N ASP A 324 7.82 -0.98 -17.66
CA ASP A 324 9.08 -0.98 -18.41
C ASP A 324 10.03 -2.08 -17.91
N PHE A 325 10.17 -2.26 -16.58
CA PHE A 325 10.94 -3.38 -16.02
C PHE A 325 10.41 -4.74 -16.44
N VAL A 326 9.09 -4.93 -16.48
CA VAL A 326 8.48 -6.19 -16.96
C VAL A 326 8.88 -6.48 -18.40
N THR A 327 8.98 -5.45 -19.26
CA THR A 327 9.38 -5.63 -20.67
C THR A 327 10.87 -5.95 -20.83
N MET A 328 11.71 -5.63 -19.85
CA MET A 328 13.16 -5.94 -19.84
C MET A 328 13.47 -7.36 -19.39
N LEU A 329 12.49 -8.07 -18.84
CA LEU A 329 12.69 -9.45 -18.41
C LEU A 329 12.87 -10.36 -19.62
N PRO A 330 13.78 -11.37 -19.57
CA PRO A 330 13.98 -12.31 -20.65
C PRO A 330 12.68 -13.05 -20.98
N VAL A 331 12.33 -13.11 -22.27
CA VAL A 331 11.18 -13.88 -22.75
C VAL A 331 11.49 -15.36 -22.59
N GLU A 332 10.54 -16.16 -22.07
CA GLU A 332 10.70 -17.61 -21.94
C GLU A 332 11.16 -18.23 -23.26
N GLY A 333 12.35 -18.80 -23.27
CA GLY A 333 12.90 -19.54 -24.38
C GLY A 333 14.32 -19.13 -24.86
N GLU A 334 14.91 -18.08 -24.27
CA GLU A 334 16.26 -17.61 -24.62
C GLU A 334 17.36 -17.94 -23.58
N ILE A 335 17.07 -18.86 -22.62
CA ILE A 335 18.09 -19.36 -21.69
C ILE A 335 18.37 -20.84 -21.96
#